data_7f33e5a7f4f367e883f4616a99a28801
#
_entry.id   7f33e5a7f4f367e883f4616a99a28801
#
_cell.length_a   1.000
_cell.length_b   1.000
_cell.length_c   1.000
_cell.angle_alpha   90.00
_cell.angle_beta   90.00
_cell.angle_gamma   90.00
#
_symmetry.space_group_name_H-M   'P 1'
#
loop_
_entity.id
_entity.type
_entity.pdbx_description
1 polymer ?
#
loop_
_entity_poly.entity_id
_entity_poly.type
_entity_poly.pdbx_seq_one_letter_code
_entity_poly.pdbx_strand_id
1 'polypeptide(L)'
;MSTRDLVLVALFAAIIVALGLIPPVNLGFIPVPVHAQSLGVMLAGVVLGAKRGTLTVALFMLLAAIGLPVLSGGRGGLGVFMAPPSGYLYGYIVAAFVTGYMSERLVTARQTGLVQGSYFFVAAVAGGVFACHLCGVLWLAFVTGLGLPAAFMGTLAFVPGDVLKALIAAFAGRAVMVGYPLLPQRA
;
A
#
# COMPACT_ATOMS: atom_id res chain seq x y z
N MET A 1 -7.93 1.15 -21.11
CA MET A 1 -7.68 -0.05 -20.27
C MET A 1 -8.24 -1.26 -20.99
N SER A 2 -7.48 -2.35 -21.05
CA SER A 2 -7.98 -3.63 -21.59
C SER A 2 -8.84 -4.36 -20.56
N THR A 3 -9.64 -5.34 -20.99
CA THR A 3 -10.40 -6.23 -20.07
C THR A 3 -9.45 -6.90 -19.07
N ARG A 4 -8.25 -7.31 -19.51
CA ARG A 4 -7.20 -7.85 -18.63
C ARG A 4 -6.82 -6.89 -17.52
N ASP A 5 -6.65 -5.60 -17.84
CA ASP A 5 -6.30 -4.59 -16.82
C ASP A 5 -7.40 -4.44 -15.76
N LEU A 6 -8.67 -4.45 -16.20
CA LEU A 6 -9.81 -4.37 -15.29
C LEU A 6 -9.88 -5.57 -14.35
N VAL A 7 -9.68 -6.78 -14.86
CA VAL A 7 -9.63 -8.01 -14.05
C VAL A 7 -8.50 -7.97 -13.04
N LEU A 8 -7.30 -7.53 -13.43
CA LEU A 8 -6.15 -7.42 -12.53
C LEU A 8 -6.39 -6.38 -11.42
N VAL A 9 -6.94 -5.22 -11.78
CA VAL A 9 -7.31 -4.17 -10.81
C VAL A 9 -8.33 -4.70 -9.80
N ALA A 10 -9.37 -5.38 -10.26
CA ALA A 10 -10.40 -5.96 -9.39
C ALA A 10 -9.83 -7.08 -8.50
N LEU A 11 -8.99 -7.95 -9.05
CA LEU A 11 -8.35 -9.04 -8.30
C LEU A 11 -7.47 -8.50 -7.16
N PHE A 12 -6.63 -7.51 -7.45
CA PHE A 12 -5.77 -6.93 -6.41
C PHE A 12 -6.56 -6.09 -5.41
N ALA A 13 -7.65 -5.45 -5.80
CA ALA A 13 -8.56 -4.81 -4.85
C ALA A 13 -9.19 -5.85 -3.91
N ALA A 14 -9.60 -7.01 -4.42
CA ALA A 14 -10.10 -8.12 -3.61
C ALA A 14 -9.01 -8.68 -2.67
N ILE A 15 -7.74 -8.73 -3.08
CA ILE A 15 -6.62 -9.10 -2.20
C ILE A 15 -6.48 -8.10 -1.04
N ILE A 16 -6.56 -6.78 -1.31
CA ILE A 16 -6.53 -5.75 -0.26
C ILE A 16 -7.69 -5.95 0.72
N VAL A 17 -8.90 -6.23 0.21
CA VAL A 17 -10.07 -6.51 1.06
C VAL A 17 -9.84 -7.77 1.91
N ALA A 18 -9.37 -8.87 1.32
CA ALA A 18 -9.08 -10.12 2.03
C ALA A 18 -8.05 -9.92 3.16
N LEU A 19 -7.01 -9.12 2.94
CA LEU A 19 -6.05 -8.74 3.97
C LEU A 19 -6.68 -7.90 5.09
N GLY A 20 -7.79 -7.22 4.82
CA GLY A 20 -8.58 -6.49 5.81
C GLY A 20 -9.37 -7.39 6.77
N LEU A 21 -9.60 -8.66 6.41
CA LEU A 21 -10.25 -9.66 7.28
C LEU A 21 -9.33 -10.10 8.43
N ILE A 22 -8.02 -9.90 8.31
CA ILE A 22 -7.08 -10.12 9.41
C ILE A 22 -7.33 -9.07 10.48
N PRO A 23 -7.61 -9.47 11.73
CA PRO A 23 -7.89 -8.52 12.81
C PRO A 23 -6.77 -7.50 12.99
N PRO A 24 -7.09 -6.21 13.12
CA PRO A 24 -6.09 -5.19 13.38
C PRO A 24 -5.58 -5.28 14.82
N VAL A 25 -4.32 -4.91 15.03
CA VAL A 25 -3.70 -4.82 16.35
C VAL A 25 -3.66 -3.35 16.77
N ASN A 26 -4.34 -3.02 17.87
CA ASN A 26 -4.30 -1.69 18.47
C ASN A 26 -3.13 -1.59 19.45
N LEU A 27 -2.27 -0.60 19.27
CA LEU A 27 -1.09 -0.40 20.12
C LEU A 27 -1.39 0.41 21.38
N GLY A 28 -2.56 1.05 21.48
CA GLY A 28 -3.04 1.78 22.64
C GLY A 28 -2.49 3.21 22.82
N PHE A 29 -1.29 3.50 22.36
CA PHE A 29 -0.65 4.82 22.51
C PHE A 29 -0.84 5.76 21.30
N ILE A 30 -1.39 5.26 20.20
CA ILE A 30 -1.82 6.04 19.03
C ILE A 30 -3.18 5.55 18.52
N PRO A 31 -4.03 6.45 17.99
CA PRO A 31 -5.38 6.11 17.51
C PRO A 31 -5.37 5.48 16.09
N VAL A 32 -4.31 4.75 15.74
CA VAL A 32 -4.15 4.11 14.42
C VAL A 32 -3.79 2.64 14.63
N PRO A 33 -4.60 1.70 14.12
CA PRO A 33 -4.31 0.28 14.27
C PRO A 33 -3.27 -0.22 13.26
N VAL A 34 -2.48 -1.21 13.66
CA VAL A 34 -1.62 -2.00 12.76
C VAL A 34 -2.47 -3.05 12.04
N HIS A 35 -2.40 -3.13 10.73
CA HIS A 35 -3.17 -4.09 9.94
C HIS A 35 -2.41 -4.55 8.69
N ALA A 36 -2.91 -5.62 8.04
CA ALA A 36 -2.23 -6.24 6.91
C ALA A 36 -2.49 -5.56 5.55
N GLN A 37 -3.48 -4.68 5.42
CA GLN A 37 -3.91 -4.12 4.12
C GLN A 37 -2.82 -3.32 3.40
N SER A 38 -1.88 -2.69 4.13
CA SER A 38 -0.74 -1.99 3.52
C SER A 38 0.16 -2.92 2.69
N LEU A 39 0.25 -4.21 3.04
CA LEU A 39 0.90 -5.21 2.19
C LEU A 39 0.23 -5.31 0.82
N GLY A 40 -1.10 -5.35 0.77
CA GLY A 40 -1.86 -5.42 -0.48
C GLY A 40 -1.64 -4.20 -1.37
N VAL A 41 -1.48 -3.01 -0.77
CA VAL A 41 -1.13 -1.78 -1.48
C VAL A 41 0.27 -1.86 -2.10
N MET A 42 1.26 -2.32 -1.32
CA MET A 42 2.62 -2.55 -1.81
C MET A 42 2.65 -3.60 -2.94
N LEU A 43 1.92 -4.72 -2.78
CA LEU A 43 1.77 -5.76 -3.80
C LEU A 43 1.18 -5.21 -5.09
N ALA A 44 0.11 -4.42 -5.00
CA ALA A 44 -0.48 -3.77 -6.17
C ALA A 44 0.53 -2.89 -6.92
N GLY A 45 1.35 -2.11 -6.19
CA GLY A 45 2.41 -1.30 -6.78
C GLY A 45 3.50 -2.14 -7.45
N VAL A 46 4.12 -3.07 -6.74
CA VAL A 46 5.26 -3.86 -7.27
C VAL A 46 4.86 -4.78 -8.43
N VAL A 47 3.65 -5.31 -8.43
CA VAL A 47 3.18 -6.29 -9.44
C VAL A 47 2.53 -5.61 -10.64
N LEU A 48 1.64 -4.65 -10.40
CA LEU A 48 0.82 -4.05 -11.45
C LEU A 48 1.42 -2.76 -12.03
N GLY A 49 2.38 -2.15 -11.34
CA GLY A 49 2.97 -0.87 -11.71
C GLY A 49 2.11 0.33 -11.27
N ALA A 50 2.55 1.54 -11.64
CA ALA A 50 1.97 2.79 -11.16
C ALA A 50 0.48 2.92 -11.50
N LYS A 51 0.12 2.84 -12.78
CA LYS A 51 -1.24 3.12 -13.23
C LYS A 51 -2.25 2.11 -12.66
N ARG A 52 -2.00 0.81 -12.84
CA ARG A 52 -2.94 -0.24 -12.40
C ARG A 52 -2.95 -0.37 -10.89
N GLY A 53 -1.80 -0.26 -10.22
CA GLY A 53 -1.70 -0.27 -8.76
C GLY A 53 -2.48 0.87 -8.11
N THR A 54 -2.35 2.10 -8.63
CA THR A 54 -3.13 3.26 -8.15
C THR A 54 -4.63 3.06 -8.36
N LEU A 55 -5.04 2.56 -9.54
CA LEU A 55 -6.45 2.27 -9.82
C LEU A 55 -7.02 1.16 -8.93
N THR A 56 -6.21 0.18 -8.56
CA THR A 56 -6.57 -0.85 -7.57
C THR A 56 -6.94 -0.23 -6.23
N VAL A 57 -6.08 0.65 -5.73
CA VAL A 57 -6.33 1.33 -4.44
C VAL A 57 -7.50 2.31 -4.54
N ALA A 58 -7.64 3.01 -5.66
CA ALA A 58 -8.79 3.90 -5.91
C ALA A 58 -10.10 3.11 -5.90
N LEU A 59 -10.15 1.94 -6.54
CA LEU A 59 -11.31 1.04 -6.51
C LEU A 59 -11.60 0.57 -5.07
N PHE A 60 -10.57 0.12 -4.35
CA PHE A 60 -10.72 -0.28 -2.94
C PHE A 60 -11.28 0.86 -2.07
N MET A 61 -10.79 2.09 -2.24
CA MET A 61 -11.30 3.26 -1.51
C MET A 61 -12.73 3.62 -1.91
N LEU A 62 -13.09 3.47 -3.20
CA LEU A 62 -14.46 3.67 -3.66
C LEU A 62 -15.42 2.68 -3.00
N LEU A 63 -15.03 1.39 -2.91
CA LEU A 63 -15.82 0.38 -2.22
C LEU A 63 -16.01 0.73 -0.73
N ALA A 64 -14.96 1.22 -0.07
CA ALA A 64 -15.07 1.71 1.30
C ALA A 64 -16.01 2.93 1.40
N ALA A 65 -15.93 3.88 0.47
CA ALA A 65 -16.72 5.12 0.47
C ALA A 65 -18.23 4.87 0.31
N ILE A 66 -18.60 3.91 -0.54
CA ILE A 66 -20.03 3.53 -0.72
C ILE A 66 -20.60 2.70 0.44
N GLY A 67 -19.81 2.47 1.49
CA GLY A 67 -20.26 1.84 2.73
C GLY A 67 -19.94 0.35 2.88
N LEU A 68 -19.23 -0.27 1.92
CA LEU A 68 -18.83 -1.67 2.09
C LEU A 68 -17.80 -1.81 3.24
N PRO A 69 -17.92 -2.84 4.10
CA PRO A 69 -17.06 -3.05 5.25
C PRO A 69 -15.72 -3.67 4.86
N VAL A 70 -15.01 -3.02 3.92
CA VAL A 70 -13.77 -3.53 3.31
C VAL A 70 -12.49 -3.11 4.02
N LEU A 71 -12.57 -2.11 4.92
CA LEU A 71 -11.43 -1.71 5.73
C LEU A 71 -11.23 -2.66 6.91
N SER A 72 -9.99 -2.75 7.37
CA SER A 72 -9.63 -3.57 8.52
C SER A 72 -10.53 -3.27 9.74
N GLY A 73 -11.02 -4.33 10.38
CA GLY A 73 -12.03 -4.23 11.43
C GLY A 73 -13.46 -4.03 10.91
N GLY A 74 -13.74 -4.33 9.64
CA GLY A 74 -15.10 -4.30 9.05
C GLY A 74 -15.65 -2.87 8.88
N ARG A 75 -14.78 -1.88 8.71
CA ARG A 75 -15.18 -0.47 8.59
C ARG A 75 -15.41 -0.07 7.14
N GLY A 76 -16.31 0.91 6.94
CA GLY A 76 -16.64 1.53 5.65
C GLY A 76 -17.49 2.77 5.86
N GLY A 77 -17.95 3.36 4.77
CA GLY A 77 -18.73 4.59 4.73
C GLY A 77 -17.86 5.86 4.72
N LEU A 78 -18.47 6.99 4.41
CA LEU A 78 -17.75 8.27 4.26
C LEU A 78 -17.05 8.73 5.55
N GLY A 79 -17.56 8.36 6.72
CA GLY A 79 -16.98 8.73 8.01
C GLY A 79 -15.54 8.23 8.21
N VAL A 80 -15.15 7.13 7.56
CA VAL A 80 -13.78 6.60 7.68
C VAL A 80 -12.74 7.54 7.07
N PHE A 81 -13.14 8.40 6.16
CA PHE A 81 -12.25 9.37 5.50
C PHE A 81 -12.00 10.64 6.33
N MET A 82 -12.73 10.83 7.43
CA MET A 82 -12.54 11.96 8.35
C MET A 82 -11.88 11.52 9.67
N ALA A 83 -11.69 10.24 9.86
CA ALA A 83 -11.12 9.67 11.09
C ALA A 83 -9.60 9.94 11.22
N PRO A 84 -8.99 9.84 12.40
CA PRO A 84 -7.55 10.01 12.59
C PRO A 84 -6.67 9.15 11.66
N PRO A 85 -6.98 7.87 11.34
CA PRO A 85 -6.16 7.08 10.43
C PRO A 85 -6.33 7.39 8.95
N SER A 86 -7.21 8.30 8.55
CA SER A 86 -7.54 8.57 7.13
C SER A 86 -6.36 9.06 6.31
N GLY A 87 -5.40 9.74 6.93
CA GLY A 87 -4.18 10.16 6.25
C GLY A 87 -3.38 8.98 5.67
N TYR A 88 -3.34 7.85 6.37
CA TYR A 88 -2.73 6.62 5.85
C TYR A 88 -3.56 6.01 4.73
N LEU A 89 -4.88 6.14 4.78
CA LEU A 89 -5.77 5.69 3.72
C LEU A 89 -5.55 6.51 2.44
N TYR A 90 -5.46 7.83 2.53
CA TYR A 90 -5.04 8.69 1.41
C TYR A 90 -3.63 8.37 0.94
N GLY A 91 -2.74 8.12 1.89
CA GLY A 91 -1.37 7.68 1.65
C GLY A 91 -1.27 6.38 0.84
N TYR A 92 -2.28 5.51 0.86
CA TYR A 92 -2.30 4.28 0.05
C TYR A 92 -2.30 4.56 -1.45
N ILE A 93 -3.00 5.61 -1.91
CA ILE A 93 -2.99 6.01 -3.33
C ILE A 93 -1.57 6.44 -3.71
N VAL A 94 -0.96 7.31 -2.90
CA VAL A 94 0.41 7.78 -3.13
C VAL A 94 1.40 6.63 -3.05
N ALA A 95 1.24 5.74 -2.06
CA ALA A 95 2.09 4.56 -1.89
C ALA A 95 2.05 3.64 -3.10
N ALA A 96 0.87 3.29 -3.59
CA ALA A 96 0.72 2.42 -4.77
C ALA A 96 1.34 3.05 -6.01
N PHE A 97 1.16 4.36 -6.20
CA PHE A 97 1.75 5.10 -7.31
C PHE A 97 3.28 5.11 -7.22
N VAL A 98 3.85 5.53 -6.09
CA VAL A 98 5.31 5.63 -5.89
C VAL A 98 5.96 4.26 -6.01
N THR A 99 5.42 3.24 -5.31
CA THR A 99 5.90 1.86 -5.40
C THR A 99 5.88 1.36 -6.84
N GLY A 100 4.76 1.55 -7.54
CA GLY A 100 4.60 1.10 -8.92
C GLY A 100 5.52 1.84 -9.88
N TYR A 101 5.61 3.16 -9.77
CA TYR A 101 6.47 3.98 -10.60
C TYR A 101 7.96 3.61 -10.45
N MET A 102 8.41 3.43 -9.21
CA MET A 102 9.79 3.01 -8.96
C MET A 102 10.04 1.60 -9.47
N SER A 103 9.10 0.67 -9.28
CA SER A 103 9.21 -0.69 -9.82
C SER A 103 9.34 -0.70 -11.34
N GLU A 104 8.52 0.08 -12.04
CA GLU A 104 8.58 0.23 -13.51
C GLU A 104 9.89 0.88 -13.99
N ARG A 105 10.52 1.73 -13.17
CA ARG A 105 11.75 2.46 -13.53
C ARG A 105 13.01 1.68 -13.21
N LEU A 106 13.04 0.97 -12.09
CA LEU A 106 14.24 0.35 -11.55
C LEU A 106 14.39 -1.12 -11.92
N VAL A 107 13.26 -1.85 -12.13
CA VAL A 107 13.28 -3.29 -12.37
C VAL A 107 13.27 -3.59 -13.87
N THR A 108 14.22 -4.41 -14.31
CA THR A 108 14.30 -4.88 -15.70
C THR A 108 14.50 -6.39 -15.74
N ALA A 109 14.11 -7.02 -16.87
CA ALA A 109 14.27 -8.47 -17.06
C ALA A 109 15.74 -8.92 -17.12
N ARG A 110 16.67 -8.02 -17.47
CA ARG A 110 18.11 -8.31 -17.59
C ARG A 110 18.86 -8.41 -16.27
N GLN A 111 18.26 -7.92 -15.18
CA GLN A 111 18.90 -7.93 -13.86
C GLN A 111 18.86 -9.31 -13.22
N THR A 112 19.85 -9.61 -12.36
CA THR A 112 19.83 -10.83 -11.53
C THR A 112 18.64 -10.80 -10.57
N GLY A 113 18.18 -11.97 -10.14
CA GLY A 113 17.04 -12.05 -9.23
C GLY A 113 17.24 -11.33 -7.91
N LEU A 114 18.49 -11.26 -7.41
CA LEU A 114 18.80 -10.52 -6.19
C LEU A 114 18.63 -9.00 -6.40
N VAL A 115 19.13 -8.47 -7.51
CA VAL A 115 19.03 -7.04 -7.86
C VAL A 115 17.56 -6.65 -8.08
N GLN A 116 16.79 -7.48 -8.80
CA GLN A 116 15.34 -7.26 -8.96
C GLN A 116 14.61 -7.20 -7.61
N GLY A 117 14.88 -8.18 -6.72
CA GLY A 117 14.31 -8.23 -5.38
C GLY A 117 14.66 -6.99 -4.55
N SER A 118 15.91 -6.54 -4.60
CA SER A 118 16.36 -5.32 -3.92
C SER A 118 15.66 -4.07 -4.43
N TYR A 119 15.47 -3.94 -5.74
CA TYR A 119 14.74 -2.79 -6.30
C TYR A 119 13.24 -2.82 -5.99
N PHE A 120 12.60 -3.98 -6.01
CA PHE A 120 11.23 -4.10 -5.53
C PHE A 120 11.09 -3.74 -4.06
N PHE A 121 12.05 -4.17 -3.22
CA PHE A 121 12.07 -3.81 -1.81
C PHE A 121 12.22 -2.31 -1.61
N VAL A 122 13.18 -1.67 -2.27
CA VAL A 122 13.38 -0.21 -2.21
C VAL A 122 12.12 0.53 -2.67
N ALA A 123 11.50 0.09 -3.76
CA ALA A 123 10.26 0.69 -4.26
C ALA A 123 9.10 0.55 -3.24
N ALA A 124 8.95 -0.64 -2.63
CA ALA A 124 7.92 -0.88 -1.62
C ALA A 124 8.14 -0.06 -0.34
N VAL A 125 9.41 0.09 0.10
CA VAL A 125 9.75 0.94 1.24
C VAL A 125 9.50 2.42 0.92
N ALA A 126 9.92 2.90 -0.24
CA ALA A 126 9.71 4.29 -0.64
C ALA A 126 8.23 4.67 -0.70
N GLY A 127 7.38 3.83 -1.29
CA GLY A 127 5.94 4.07 -1.37
C GLY A 127 5.22 3.70 -0.08
N GLY A 128 5.34 2.45 0.36
CA GLY A 128 4.54 1.89 1.45
C GLY A 128 4.96 2.35 2.84
N VAL A 129 6.24 2.69 3.05
CA VAL A 129 6.69 3.26 4.32
C VAL A 129 6.76 4.79 4.21
N PHE A 130 7.68 5.34 3.42
CA PHE A 130 7.93 6.78 3.44
C PHE A 130 6.75 7.60 2.94
N ALA A 131 6.24 7.35 1.73
CA ALA A 131 5.16 8.17 1.16
C ALA A 131 3.85 7.99 1.91
N CYS A 132 3.50 6.76 2.30
CA CYS A 132 2.29 6.47 3.07
C CYS A 132 2.33 7.14 4.45
N HIS A 133 3.43 6.97 5.18
CA HIS A 133 3.57 7.54 6.53
C HIS A 133 3.66 9.06 6.51
N LEU A 134 4.26 9.66 5.49
CA LEU A 134 4.25 11.11 5.34
C LEU A 134 2.82 11.66 5.30
N CYS A 135 1.96 11.08 4.46
CA CYS A 135 0.53 11.46 4.40
C CYS A 135 -0.17 11.20 5.74
N GLY A 136 0.11 10.05 6.37
CA GLY A 136 -0.46 9.65 7.66
C GLY A 136 -0.11 10.62 8.78
N VAL A 137 1.17 10.94 8.93
CA VAL A 137 1.69 11.84 9.99
C VAL A 137 1.11 13.25 9.84
N LEU A 138 1.13 13.79 8.62
CA LEU A 138 0.60 15.13 8.36
C LEU A 138 -0.90 15.22 8.71
N TRP A 139 -1.68 14.25 8.28
CA TRP A 139 -3.10 14.19 8.59
C TRP A 139 -3.36 13.98 10.08
N LEU A 140 -2.66 13.03 10.70
CA LEU A 140 -2.83 12.72 12.12
C LEU A 140 -2.53 13.95 12.99
N ALA A 141 -1.43 14.64 12.72
CA ALA A 141 -1.08 15.87 13.44
C ALA A 141 -2.15 16.95 13.29
N PHE A 142 -2.70 17.10 12.07
CA PHE A 142 -3.72 18.11 11.77
C PHE A 142 -5.07 17.81 12.46
N VAL A 143 -5.55 16.54 12.35
CA VAL A 143 -6.90 16.18 12.83
C VAL A 143 -6.96 16.00 14.35
N THR A 144 -5.87 15.51 14.97
CA THR A 144 -5.87 15.25 16.42
C THR A 144 -5.29 16.39 17.25
N GLY A 145 -4.65 17.37 16.63
CA GLY A 145 -3.92 18.42 17.34
C GLY A 145 -2.64 17.94 18.04
N LEU A 146 -2.24 16.70 17.81
CA LEU A 146 -1.01 16.10 18.30
C LEU A 146 0.17 16.78 17.71
N GLY A 147 0.85 17.64 17.79
CA GLY A 147 2.00 18.21 17.05
C GLY A 147 2.77 17.18 16.19
N LEU A 148 3.41 17.63 15.17
CA LEU A 148 4.15 16.79 14.22
C LEU A 148 5.14 15.82 14.87
N PRO A 149 5.94 16.21 15.91
CA PRO A 149 6.87 15.30 16.55
C PRO A 149 6.17 14.10 17.21
N ALA A 150 5.04 14.32 17.89
CA ALA A 150 4.29 13.24 18.55
C ALA A 150 3.63 12.30 17.52
N ALA A 151 3.04 12.84 16.46
CA ALA A 151 2.48 12.04 15.38
C ALA A 151 3.55 11.19 14.67
N PHE A 152 4.72 11.77 14.42
CA PHE A 152 5.86 11.07 13.83
C PHE A 152 6.38 9.94 14.73
N MET A 153 6.63 10.23 16.00
CA MET A 153 7.11 9.21 16.96
C MET A 153 6.13 8.05 17.11
N GLY A 154 4.82 8.32 17.17
CA GLY A 154 3.81 7.28 17.18
C GLY A 154 3.82 6.41 15.93
N THR A 155 4.06 7.00 14.77
CA THR A 155 4.12 6.31 13.48
C THR A 155 5.33 5.35 13.37
N LEU A 156 6.43 5.61 14.07
CA LEU A 156 7.61 4.74 14.04
C LEU A 156 7.32 3.30 14.50
N ALA A 157 6.31 3.11 15.32
CA ALA A 157 5.89 1.77 15.77
C ALA A 157 5.41 0.87 14.63
N PHE A 158 4.97 1.44 13.50
CA PHE A 158 4.53 0.66 12.33
C PHE A 158 5.68 0.25 11.44
N VAL A 159 6.77 1.00 11.45
CA VAL A 159 7.90 0.83 10.50
C VAL A 159 8.45 -0.60 10.47
N PRO A 160 8.72 -1.30 11.60
CA PRO A 160 9.23 -2.66 11.55
C PRO A 160 8.28 -3.62 10.81
N GLY A 161 6.98 -3.52 11.09
CA GLY A 161 5.95 -4.32 10.42
C GLY A 161 5.83 -4.01 8.95
N ASP A 162 5.91 -2.73 8.56
CA ASP A 162 5.79 -2.31 7.17
C ASP A 162 7.05 -2.63 6.36
N VAL A 163 8.24 -2.63 6.97
CA VAL A 163 9.47 -3.12 6.34
C VAL A 163 9.38 -4.64 6.06
N LEU A 164 8.81 -5.42 6.98
CA LEU A 164 8.57 -6.85 6.75
C LEU A 164 7.57 -7.06 5.60
N LYS A 165 6.49 -6.28 5.54
CA LYS A 165 5.53 -6.32 4.42
C LYS A 165 6.18 -5.91 3.09
N ALA A 166 7.06 -4.90 3.09
CA ALA A 166 7.82 -4.52 1.92
C ALA A 166 8.72 -5.66 1.41
N LEU A 167 9.32 -6.42 2.32
CA LEU A 167 10.12 -7.59 1.97
C LEU A 167 9.24 -8.69 1.32
N ILE A 168 8.08 -8.99 1.91
CA ILE A 168 7.12 -9.94 1.34
C ILE A 168 6.65 -9.48 -0.05
N ALA A 169 6.31 -8.19 -0.20
CA ALA A 169 5.92 -7.62 -1.48
C ALA A 169 7.03 -7.74 -2.54
N ALA A 170 8.29 -7.54 -2.15
CA ALA A 170 9.44 -7.67 -3.04
C ALA A 170 9.62 -9.12 -3.53
N PHE A 171 9.52 -10.11 -2.65
CA PHE A 171 9.56 -11.52 -3.03
C PHE A 171 8.42 -11.90 -3.98
N ALA A 172 7.19 -11.47 -3.69
CA ALA A 172 6.03 -11.70 -4.53
C ALA A 172 6.18 -11.01 -5.89
N GLY A 173 6.62 -9.75 -5.92
CA GLY A 173 6.90 -9.00 -7.15
C GLY A 173 7.91 -9.69 -8.03
N ARG A 174 9.01 -10.20 -7.45
CA ARG A 174 10.00 -10.98 -8.17
C ARG A 174 9.43 -12.30 -8.71
N ALA A 175 8.67 -13.04 -7.89
CA ALA A 175 8.07 -14.29 -8.32
C ALA A 175 7.13 -14.09 -9.51
N VAL A 176 6.31 -13.05 -9.47
CA VAL A 176 5.44 -12.67 -10.59
C VAL A 176 6.25 -12.22 -11.81
N MET A 177 7.33 -11.44 -11.61
CA MET A 177 8.18 -10.99 -12.72
C MET A 177 8.82 -12.14 -13.50
N VAL A 178 9.17 -13.23 -12.79
CA VAL A 178 9.75 -14.45 -13.39
C VAL A 178 8.68 -15.30 -14.10
N GLY A 179 7.53 -15.51 -13.45
CA GLY A 179 6.49 -16.40 -13.97
C GLY A 179 5.54 -15.76 -14.97
N TYR A 180 5.19 -14.50 -14.76
CA TYR A 180 4.21 -13.78 -15.57
C TYR A 180 4.42 -12.26 -15.49
N PRO A 181 5.40 -11.71 -16.21
CA PRO A 181 5.77 -10.30 -16.10
C PRO A 181 4.60 -9.38 -16.49
N LEU A 182 4.14 -8.58 -15.54
CA LEU A 182 3.04 -7.62 -15.71
C LEU A 182 3.54 -6.18 -15.86
N LEU A 183 4.76 -5.89 -15.38
CA LEU A 183 5.37 -4.58 -15.55
C LEU A 183 5.80 -4.37 -17.01
N PRO A 184 5.78 -3.12 -17.51
CA PRO A 184 6.30 -2.78 -18.81
C PRO A 184 7.76 -3.22 -18.95
N GLN A 185 8.06 -4.09 -19.92
CA GLN A 185 9.42 -4.53 -20.18
C GLN A 185 10.20 -3.38 -20.84
N ARG A 186 11.23 -2.89 -20.16
CA ARG A 186 12.21 -1.98 -20.77
C ARG A 186 13.35 -2.80 -21.34
N ALA A 187 13.66 -2.51 -22.58
CA ALA A 187 14.78 -3.10 -23.30
C ALA A 187 16.13 -2.71 -22.69
#